data_56cc363be023d73e31e670a94eb28ed8
#
_entry.id   56cc363be023d73e31e670a94eb28ed8
#
_cell.length_a   1.000
_cell.length_b   1.000
_cell.length_c   1.000
_cell.angle_alpha   90.00
_cell.angle_beta   90.00
_cell.angle_gamma   90.00
#
_symmetry.space_group_name_H-M   'P 1'
#
loop_
_entity.id
_entity.type
_entity.pdbx_description
1 polymer ?
#
loop_
_entity_poly.entity_id
_entity_poly.type
_entity_poly.pdbx_seq_one_letter_code
_entity_poly.pdbx_strand_id
1 'polypeptide(L)'
;THRGTLFPYTTLFRSPIFDDTKRWLDIYFEGDVPNFTPLLCPEGTHFRQQVWNYLLQIPYGKTTTYGALAKKMAEHLQKQKMSAQAIGGAVGHNPIPIIIPCHRVIGTNGTMTGYASGIWRKEFLLELESKK
;
A
#
# COMPACT_ATOMS: atom_id res chain seq x y z
N THR A 1 -21.67 1.49 -27.36
CA THR A 1 -21.25 1.67 -26.88
C THR A 1 -21.20 1.59 -26.38
N HIS A 2 -21.47 1.36 -26.29
CA HIS A 2 -21.12 1.60 -25.79
C HIS A 2 -20.57 1.55 -25.63
N ARG A 3 -20.91 1.20 -25.58
CA ARG A 3 -19.88 1.63 -25.41
C ARG A 3 -19.41 2.81 -26.04
N GLY A 4 -19.74 3.26 -26.99
CA GLY A 4 -19.35 4.45 -27.69
C GLY A 4 -19.45 5.70 -26.88
N THR A 5 -20.52 5.84 -26.13
CA THR A 5 -20.68 6.98 -25.22
C THR A 5 -19.60 7.00 -24.14
N LEU A 6 -19.18 5.83 -23.71
CA LEU A 6 -18.16 5.72 -22.69
C LEU A 6 -16.83 6.31 -23.14
N PHE A 7 -16.45 6.10 -24.41
CA PHE A 7 -15.15 6.56 -24.88
C PHE A 7 -15.00 8.07 -24.89
N PRO A 8 -15.95 8.86 -25.44
CA PRO A 8 -15.87 10.31 -25.35
C PRO A 8 -15.83 10.79 -23.90
N TYR A 9 -16.63 10.19 -23.04
CA TYR A 9 -16.66 10.54 -21.64
C TYR A 9 -15.28 10.30 -21.00
N THR A 10 -14.70 9.13 -21.20
CA THR A 10 -13.42 8.79 -20.64
C THR A 10 -12.33 9.74 -21.11
N THR A 11 -12.33 10.09 -22.40
CA THR A 11 -11.35 11.00 -22.96
C THR A 11 -11.45 12.40 -22.36
N LEU A 12 -12.67 12.92 -22.22
CA LEU A 12 -12.89 14.28 -21.75
C LEU A 12 -12.61 14.44 -20.26
N PHE A 13 -12.87 13.42 -19.48
CA PHE A 13 -12.75 13.48 -18.02
C PHE A 13 -11.59 12.71 -17.45
N ARG A 14 -10.66 12.34 -18.33
CA ARG A 14 -9.46 11.63 -17.90
C ARG A 14 -8.59 12.54 -17.04
N SER A 15 -8.28 12.08 -15.84
CA SER A 15 -7.53 12.84 -14.85
C SER A 15 -6.03 12.59 -15.00
N PRO A 16 -5.17 13.62 -14.83
CA PRO A 16 -3.72 13.39 -14.74
C PRO A 16 -3.35 12.41 -13.62
N ILE A 17 -4.09 12.42 -12.52
CA ILE A 17 -3.87 11.49 -11.40
C ILE A 17 -4.12 10.06 -11.86
N PHE A 18 -5.17 9.84 -12.63
CA PHE A 18 -5.48 8.52 -13.17
C PHE A 18 -4.36 8.03 -14.09
N ASP A 19 -3.86 8.90 -14.95
CA ASP A 19 -2.76 8.56 -15.87
C ASP A 19 -1.48 8.25 -15.09
N ASP A 20 -1.17 9.03 -14.06
CA ASP A 20 0.00 8.78 -13.23
C ASP A 20 -0.11 7.47 -12.48
N THR A 21 -1.30 7.14 -11.97
CA THR A 21 -1.53 5.88 -11.28
C THR A 21 -1.33 4.71 -12.21
N LYS A 22 -1.88 4.78 -13.42
CA LYS A 22 -1.70 3.73 -14.42
C LYS A 22 -0.24 3.55 -14.77
N ARG A 23 0.47 4.65 -15.00
CA ARG A 23 1.89 4.60 -15.34
C ARG A 23 2.71 3.99 -14.20
N TRP A 24 2.38 4.35 -12.95
CA TRP A 24 3.04 3.79 -11.78
C TRP A 24 2.87 2.26 -11.74
N LEU A 25 1.64 1.80 -11.94
CA LEU A 25 1.35 0.36 -11.92
C LEU A 25 2.03 -0.38 -13.07
N ASP A 26 2.06 0.22 -14.26
CA ASP A 26 2.75 -0.38 -15.41
C ASP A 26 4.24 -0.57 -15.12
N ILE A 27 4.89 0.45 -14.57
CA ILE A 27 6.30 0.37 -14.19
C ILE A 27 6.52 -0.71 -13.14
N TYR A 28 5.66 -0.71 -12.13
CA TYR A 28 5.78 -1.67 -11.02
C TYR A 28 5.66 -3.11 -11.49
N PHE A 29 4.64 -3.40 -12.30
CA PHE A 29 4.41 -4.77 -12.75
C PHE A 29 5.37 -5.24 -13.82
N GLU A 30 6.13 -4.34 -14.42
CA GLU A 30 7.25 -4.71 -15.28
C GLU A 30 8.50 -5.07 -14.48
N GLY A 31 8.45 -4.96 -13.16
CA GLY A 31 9.56 -5.28 -12.29
C GLY A 31 10.51 -4.13 -12.03
N ASP A 32 10.13 -2.91 -12.40
CA ASP A 32 10.91 -1.72 -12.13
C ASP A 32 10.41 -0.97 -10.92
N VAL A 33 11.26 -0.10 -10.39
CA VAL A 33 10.94 0.70 -9.21
C VAL A 33 10.42 2.06 -9.68
N PRO A 34 9.12 2.36 -9.48
CA PRO A 34 8.63 3.68 -9.83
C PRO A 34 9.36 4.75 -9.00
N ASN A 35 9.76 5.84 -9.65
CA ASN A 35 10.49 6.92 -8.99
C ASN A 35 9.61 8.10 -8.61
N PHE A 36 8.31 7.88 -8.59
CA PHE A 36 7.33 8.89 -8.21
C PHE A 36 6.17 8.20 -7.50
N THR A 37 5.35 8.97 -6.82
CA THR A 37 4.12 8.48 -6.18
C THR A 37 2.96 9.34 -6.68
N PRO A 38 1.89 8.73 -7.20
CA PRO A 38 0.71 9.50 -7.58
C PRO A 38 0.12 10.22 -6.37
N LEU A 39 -0.63 11.27 -6.63
CA LEU A 39 -1.37 11.93 -5.55
C LEU A 39 -2.40 10.95 -4.99
N LEU A 40 -2.34 10.72 -3.69
CA LEU A 40 -3.21 9.78 -2.99
C LEU A 40 -4.09 10.53 -2.00
N CYS A 41 -5.37 10.16 -1.96
CA CYS A 41 -6.32 10.74 -1.01
C CYS A 41 -7.08 9.60 -0.30
N PRO A 42 -6.39 8.76 0.46
CA PRO A 42 -7.07 7.66 1.14
C PRO A 42 -7.95 8.19 2.25
N GLU A 43 -9.18 7.69 2.29
CA GLU A 43 -10.13 8.06 3.34
C GLU A 43 -10.06 7.06 4.49
N GLY A 44 -10.01 7.57 5.71
CA GLY A 44 -9.96 6.75 6.89
C GLY A 44 -9.75 7.59 8.13
N THR A 45 -9.72 6.94 9.28
CA THR A 45 -9.47 7.62 10.54
C THR A 45 -8.07 8.22 10.56
N HIS A 46 -7.87 9.18 11.44
CA HIS A 46 -6.55 9.81 11.60
C HIS A 46 -5.48 8.76 11.91
N PHE A 47 -5.80 7.82 12.79
CA PHE A 47 -4.89 6.72 13.14
C PHE A 47 -4.52 5.90 11.91
N ARG A 48 -5.51 5.49 11.11
CA ARG A 48 -5.26 4.70 9.90
C ARG A 48 -4.41 5.46 8.91
N GLN A 49 -4.70 6.75 8.72
CA GLN A 49 -3.91 7.56 7.79
C GLN A 49 -2.46 7.65 8.21
N GLN A 50 -2.19 7.75 9.50
CA GLN A 50 -0.82 7.77 9.98
C GLN A 50 -0.11 6.44 9.76
N VAL A 51 -0.81 5.32 9.98
CA VAL A 51 -0.25 4.00 9.67
C VAL A 51 0.09 3.90 8.18
N TRP A 52 -0.84 4.33 7.32
CA TRP A 52 -0.60 4.28 5.88
C TRP A 52 0.56 5.16 5.44
N ASN A 53 0.78 6.30 6.09
CA ASN A 53 1.95 7.13 5.83
C ASN A 53 3.24 6.40 6.18
N TYR A 54 3.26 5.65 7.26
CA TYR A 54 4.42 4.81 7.58
C TYR A 54 4.63 3.72 6.54
N LEU A 55 3.55 3.13 6.04
CA LEU A 55 3.67 2.12 4.97
C LEU A 55 4.35 2.70 3.74
N LEU A 56 3.99 3.91 3.35
CA LEU A 56 4.59 4.58 2.19
C LEU A 56 6.10 4.81 2.35
N GLN A 57 6.61 4.78 3.56
CA GLN A 57 8.03 4.96 3.82
C GLN A 57 8.84 3.67 3.74
N ILE A 58 8.18 2.51 3.64
CA ILE A 58 8.87 1.23 3.51
C ILE A 58 9.44 1.14 2.10
N PRO A 59 10.78 1.05 1.94
CA PRO A 59 11.38 1.04 0.61
C PRO A 59 10.98 -0.19 -0.20
N TYR A 60 11.01 -0.04 -1.50
CA TYR A 60 10.81 -1.14 -2.44
C TYR A 60 11.80 -2.27 -2.12
N GLY A 61 11.31 -3.49 -2.11
CA GLY A 61 12.12 -4.65 -1.83
C GLY A 61 12.44 -4.89 -0.36
N LYS A 62 11.89 -4.06 0.53
CA LYS A 62 12.10 -4.20 1.97
C LYS A 62 10.80 -4.57 2.66
N THR A 63 10.92 -5.15 3.84
CA THR A 63 9.77 -5.52 4.65
C THR A 63 9.93 -4.97 6.06
N THR A 64 8.81 -4.87 6.76
CA THR A 64 8.80 -4.56 8.18
C THR A 64 7.81 -5.51 8.86
N THR A 65 7.74 -5.46 10.17
CA THR A 65 6.83 -6.29 10.94
C THR A 65 5.73 -5.46 11.57
N TYR A 66 4.61 -6.11 11.91
CA TYR A 66 3.54 -5.45 12.66
C TYR A 66 4.05 -4.92 13.99
N GLY A 67 4.95 -5.66 14.63
CA GLY A 67 5.55 -5.22 15.90
C GLY A 67 6.40 -3.96 15.74
N ALA A 68 7.19 -3.87 14.67
CA ALA A 68 8.01 -2.70 14.41
C ALA A 68 7.14 -1.48 14.12
N LEU A 69 6.06 -1.65 13.35
CA LEU A 69 5.12 -0.56 13.10
C LEU A 69 4.41 -0.12 14.37
N ALA A 70 4.02 -1.09 15.21
CA ALA A 70 3.38 -0.77 16.48
C ALA A 70 4.29 0.07 17.36
N LYS A 71 5.58 -0.25 17.39
CA LYS A 71 6.57 0.52 18.13
C LYS A 71 6.69 1.94 17.61
N LYS A 72 6.78 2.11 16.29
CA LYS A 72 6.86 3.44 15.68
C LYS A 72 5.61 4.28 15.98
N MET A 73 4.44 3.66 15.90
CA MET A 73 3.20 4.38 16.18
C MET A 73 3.09 4.75 17.65
N ALA A 74 3.54 3.87 18.56
CA ALA A 74 3.55 4.18 19.96
C ALA A 74 4.44 5.39 20.26
N GLU A 75 5.62 5.45 19.65
CA GLU A 75 6.52 6.58 19.78
C GLU A 75 5.91 7.85 19.23
N HIS A 76 5.29 7.78 18.06
CA HIS A 76 4.66 8.93 17.42
C HIS A 76 3.52 9.49 18.28
N LEU A 77 2.71 8.62 18.88
CA LEU A 77 1.58 9.02 19.69
C LEU A 77 1.95 9.23 21.16
N GLN A 78 3.23 9.11 21.50
CA GLN A 78 3.74 9.27 22.86
C GLN A 78 3.05 8.32 23.84
N LYS A 79 2.83 7.08 23.40
CA LYS A 79 2.26 6.01 24.22
C LYS A 79 3.34 4.99 24.54
N GLN A 80 3.21 4.34 25.69
CA GLN A 80 4.17 3.29 26.07
C GLN A 80 4.07 2.07 25.16
N LYS A 81 2.85 1.78 24.68
CA LYS A 81 2.59 0.55 23.96
C LYS A 81 1.47 0.75 22.97
N MET A 82 1.58 0.07 21.83
CA MET A 82 0.55 0.04 20.81
C MET A 82 0.23 -1.42 20.49
N SER A 83 -1.06 -1.73 20.38
CA SER A 83 -1.52 -3.07 20.07
C SER A 83 -1.17 -3.45 18.65
N ALA A 84 -0.58 -4.64 18.46
CA ALA A 84 -0.34 -5.20 17.14
C ALA A 84 -1.66 -5.42 16.39
N GLN A 85 -2.74 -5.72 17.13
CA GLN A 85 -4.06 -5.90 16.53
C GLN A 85 -4.58 -4.58 15.96
N ALA A 86 -4.37 -3.46 16.64
CA ALA A 86 -4.76 -2.15 16.12
C ALA A 86 -4.00 -1.81 14.83
N ILE A 87 -2.71 -2.11 14.80
CA ILE A 87 -1.88 -1.92 13.61
C ILE A 87 -2.37 -2.84 12.49
N GLY A 88 -2.62 -4.11 12.78
CA GLY A 88 -3.12 -5.07 11.80
C GLY A 88 -4.44 -4.63 11.18
N GLY A 89 -5.33 -4.07 11.99
CA GLY A 89 -6.58 -3.52 11.51
C GLY A 89 -6.39 -2.36 10.55
N ALA A 90 -5.50 -1.43 10.91
CA ALA A 90 -5.21 -0.29 10.04
C ALA A 90 -4.55 -0.72 8.73
N VAL A 91 -3.59 -1.63 8.79
CA VAL A 91 -2.92 -2.17 7.60
C VAL A 91 -3.93 -2.90 6.71
N GLY A 92 -4.82 -3.70 7.31
CA GLY A 92 -5.82 -4.47 6.57
C GLY A 92 -6.91 -3.63 5.93
N HIS A 93 -7.13 -2.41 6.39
CA HIS A 93 -8.13 -1.49 5.82
C HIS A 93 -7.54 -0.51 4.81
N ASN A 94 -6.32 -0.77 4.35
CA ASN A 94 -5.68 0.03 3.31
C ASN A 94 -6.55 0.07 2.05
N PRO A 95 -6.99 1.26 1.62
CA PRO A 95 -7.88 1.37 0.44
C PRO A 95 -7.15 1.38 -0.89
N ILE A 96 -5.82 1.49 -0.89
CA ILE A 96 -5.03 1.61 -2.12
C ILE A 96 -3.86 0.63 -2.05
N PRO A 97 -4.14 -0.68 -2.14
CA PRO A 97 -3.07 -1.69 -2.06
C PRO A 97 -2.06 -1.51 -3.21
N ILE A 98 -0.89 -2.06 -3.00
CA ILE A 98 0.26 -2.00 -3.91
C ILE A 98 0.98 -0.65 -3.83
N ILE A 99 0.32 0.46 -4.11
CA ILE A 99 0.92 1.79 -4.02
C ILE A 99 1.18 2.13 -2.56
N ILE A 100 0.18 1.95 -1.69
CA ILE A 100 0.41 1.95 -0.25
C ILE A 100 0.77 0.51 0.11
N PRO A 101 2.05 0.22 0.37
CA PRO A 101 2.56 -1.16 0.31
C PRO A 101 2.29 -1.98 1.57
N CYS A 102 1.03 -2.26 1.86
CA CYS A 102 0.69 -3.09 3.01
C CYS A 102 1.22 -4.52 2.89
N HIS A 103 1.54 -4.97 1.67
CA HIS A 103 2.15 -6.28 1.47
C HIS A 103 3.56 -6.38 2.05
N ARG A 104 4.22 -5.25 2.33
CA ARG A 104 5.57 -5.22 2.91
C ARG A 104 5.57 -5.38 4.43
N VAL A 105 4.40 -5.57 5.05
CA VAL A 105 4.29 -5.83 6.48
C VAL A 105 4.05 -7.31 6.69
N ILE A 106 4.94 -7.95 7.45
CA ILE A 106 4.89 -9.39 7.71
C ILE A 106 4.86 -9.65 9.21
N GLY A 107 4.57 -10.89 9.59
CA GLY A 107 4.62 -11.30 11.00
C GLY A 107 6.03 -11.25 11.56
N THR A 108 6.15 -11.16 12.88
CA THR A 108 7.43 -10.99 13.56
C THR A 108 8.43 -12.10 13.22
N ASN A 109 7.93 -13.31 12.99
CA ASN A 109 8.77 -14.45 12.63
C ASN A 109 8.81 -14.70 11.11
N GLY A 110 8.47 -13.70 10.32
CA GLY A 110 8.47 -13.81 8.87
C GLY A 110 7.21 -14.44 8.27
N THR A 111 6.18 -14.66 9.07
CA THR A 111 4.97 -15.30 8.56
C THR A 111 4.19 -14.34 7.64
N MET A 112 3.62 -14.93 6.59
CA MET A 112 2.78 -14.20 5.63
C MET A 112 1.33 -14.27 6.09
N THR A 113 0.91 -13.31 6.90
CA THR A 113 -0.43 -13.28 7.43
C THR A 113 -1.14 -11.97 7.14
N GLY A 114 -2.45 -12.00 7.19
CA GLY A 114 -3.25 -10.78 7.28
C GLY A 114 -3.39 -9.94 6.03
N TYR A 115 -3.18 -10.49 4.84
CA TYR A 115 -3.37 -9.73 3.62
C TYR A 115 -4.80 -9.90 3.11
N ALA A 116 -5.55 -8.80 3.05
CA ALA A 116 -6.97 -8.84 2.70
C ALA A 116 -7.22 -9.38 1.30
N SER A 117 -6.31 -9.12 0.37
CA SER A 117 -6.44 -9.59 -1.02
C SER A 117 -5.99 -11.03 -1.23
N GLY A 118 -5.53 -11.69 -0.17
CA GLY A 118 -5.08 -13.08 -0.24
C GLY A 118 -3.57 -13.22 -0.11
N ILE A 119 -3.15 -14.22 0.64
CA ILE A 119 -1.73 -14.43 0.95
C ILE A 119 -0.91 -14.68 -0.30
N TRP A 120 -1.46 -15.39 -1.29
CA TRP A 120 -0.72 -15.67 -2.52
C TRP A 120 -0.40 -14.40 -3.31
N ARG A 121 -1.25 -13.39 -3.24
CA ARG A 121 -0.96 -12.08 -3.88
C ARG A 121 0.13 -11.35 -3.14
N LYS A 122 0.13 -11.42 -1.82
CA LYS A 122 1.18 -10.85 -1.00
C LYS A 122 2.54 -11.47 -1.34
N GLU A 123 2.58 -12.78 -1.39
CA GLU A 123 3.80 -13.50 -1.76
C GLU A 123 4.27 -13.15 -3.17
N PHE A 124 3.34 -13.04 -4.11
CA PHE A 124 3.66 -12.63 -5.49
C PHE A 124 4.32 -11.25 -5.53
N LEU A 125 3.74 -10.30 -4.81
CA LEU A 125 4.26 -8.92 -4.81
C LEU A 125 5.66 -8.87 -4.17
N LEU A 126 5.84 -9.56 -3.06
CA LEU A 126 7.14 -9.62 -2.40
C LEU A 126 8.19 -10.29 -3.27
N GLU A 127 7.82 -11.35 -3.98
CA GLU A 127 8.73 -12.01 -4.91
C GLU A 127 9.09 -11.09 -6.07
N LEU A 128 8.11 -10.39 -6.64
CA LEU A 128 8.36 -9.43 -7.71
C LEU A 128 9.38 -8.38 -7.27
N GLU A 129 9.21 -7.84 -6.05
CA GLU A 129 10.11 -6.83 -5.52
C GLU A 129 11.50 -7.38 -5.20
N SER A 130 11.62 -8.65 -4.92
CA SER A 130 12.90 -9.25 -4.56
C SER A 130 13.84 -9.40 -5.75
N LYS A 131 13.36 -9.21 -6.97
CA LYS A 131 14.15 -9.39 -8.19
C LYS A 131 14.97 -8.16 -8.56
N LYS A 132 14.86 -7.09 -7.82
CA LYS A 132 15.64 -5.86 -8.06
C LYS A 132 16.82 -5.70 -7.09
#